data_9136bb7e5716782fb324bc5b8276de1b
#
_entry.id   9136bb7e5716782fb324bc5b8276de1b
#
_cell.length_a   1.000
_cell.length_b   1.000
_cell.length_c   1.000
_cell.angle_alpha   90.00
_cell.angle_beta   90.00
_cell.angle_gamma   90.00
#
_symmetry.space_group_name_H-M   'P 1'
#
loop_
_entity.id
_entity.type
_entity.pdbx_description
1 polymer ?
#
loop_
_entity_poly.entity_id
_entity_poly.type
_entity_poly.pdbx_seq_one_letter_code
_entity_poly.pdbx_strand_id
1 'polypeptide(L)'
;MSHSLQLDELACARGNRQLFSHLSATVAPGQLLRVRGANGAGKTSLLRMLCGLLLPTDGQVLWQGAPLATQREKLGSDLVYLGHAAALKDELSPIENLADACALGGRKPLAAEALAALQAAGLKGHERTPARRLSQGQRRRSALARLALSQSAPLWILDEPFNALDAAANAWLTGLIETHLKNAGIVVLTSHQDMPIATLSQLDLAL
;
A
#
# COMPACT_ATOMS: atom_id res chain seq x y z
N MET A 1 22.44 0.54 3.63
CA MET A 1 21.67 0.19 4.85
C MET A 1 20.50 -0.63 4.40
N SER A 2 20.28 -1.82 4.99
CA SER A 2 19.15 -2.66 4.60
C SER A 2 17.87 -2.07 5.21
N HIS A 3 16.87 -1.76 4.38
CA HIS A 3 15.55 -1.38 4.85
C HIS A 3 14.94 -2.57 5.58
N SER A 4 14.34 -2.38 6.75
CA SER A 4 13.57 -3.40 7.46
C SER A 4 12.40 -2.77 8.18
N LEU A 5 11.28 -3.48 8.19
CA LEU A 5 10.10 -3.13 8.96
C LEU A 5 9.98 -4.13 10.11
N GLN A 6 9.90 -3.65 11.35
CA GLN A 6 9.76 -4.51 12.53
C GLN A 6 8.51 -4.11 13.32
N LEU A 7 7.76 -5.10 13.70
CA LEU A 7 6.66 -5.03 14.65
C LEU A 7 7.18 -5.63 15.94
N ASP A 8 7.15 -4.87 17.02
CA ASP A 8 7.69 -5.25 18.31
C ASP A 8 6.58 -5.18 19.35
N GLU A 9 6.07 -6.37 19.74
CA GLU A 9 5.03 -6.57 20.74
C GLU A 9 3.78 -5.69 20.55
N LEU A 10 3.36 -5.45 19.30
CA LEU A 10 2.26 -4.54 19.00
C LEU A 10 0.94 -5.02 19.60
N ALA A 11 0.22 -4.09 20.21
CA ALA A 11 -1.15 -4.27 20.65
C ALA A 11 -2.06 -3.17 20.09
N CYS A 12 -3.32 -3.52 19.85
CA CYS A 12 -4.36 -2.61 19.40
C CYS A 12 -5.67 -2.88 20.12
N ALA A 13 -6.24 -1.85 20.75
CA ALA A 13 -7.58 -1.88 21.27
C ALA A 13 -8.43 -0.78 20.65
N ARG A 14 -9.73 -1.01 20.50
CA ARG A 14 -10.71 -0.04 20.04
C ARG A 14 -11.87 0.03 21.04
N GLY A 15 -11.92 1.11 21.81
CA GLY A 15 -12.76 1.17 23.01
C GLY A 15 -12.35 0.07 23.99
N ASN A 16 -13.30 -0.72 24.45
CA ASN A 16 -13.05 -1.82 25.38
C ASN A 16 -12.73 -3.16 24.70
N ARG A 17 -12.58 -3.18 23.36
CA ARG A 17 -12.30 -4.41 22.60
C ARG A 17 -10.82 -4.46 22.21
N GLN A 18 -10.12 -5.48 22.72
CA GLN A 18 -8.80 -5.86 22.23
C GLN A 18 -8.95 -6.46 20.81
N LEU A 19 -8.24 -5.92 19.83
CA LEU A 19 -8.19 -6.44 18.46
C LEU A 19 -7.07 -7.48 18.32
N PHE A 20 -5.88 -7.14 18.79
CA PHE A 20 -4.72 -8.04 18.85
C PHE A 20 -3.73 -7.56 19.94
N SER A 21 -2.85 -8.45 20.38
CA SER A 21 -1.77 -8.19 21.34
C SER A 21 -0.55 -9.05 21.04
N HIS A 22 0.61 -8.63 21.52
CA HIS A 22 1.89 -9.34 21.38
C HIS A 22 2.24 -9.71 19.93
N LEU A 23 1.92 -8.82 18.99
CA LEU A 23 2.16 -9.05 17.58
C LEU A 23 3.57 -8.64 17.20
N SER A 24 4.43 -9.62 16.93
CA SER A 24 5.83 -9.39 16.57
C SER A 24 6.14 -10.01 15.22
N ALA A 25 6.82 -9.26 14.35
CA ALA A 25 7.28 -9.72 13.04
C ALA A 25 8.44 -8.86 12.56
N THR A 26 9.31 -9.42 11.74
CA THR A 26 10.34 -8.68 11.01
C THR A 26 10.22 -8.96 9.52
N VAL A 27 10.14 -7.89 8.73
CA VAL A 27 10.03 -7.97 7.27
C VAL A 27 11.30 -7.36 6.67
N ALA A 28 12.05 -8.21 5.97
CA ALA A 28 13.30 -7.83 5.32
C ALA A 28 13.07 -7.33 3.87
N PRO A 29 14.06 -6.69 3.25
CA PRO A 29 14.00 -6.32 1.84
C PRO A 29 13.65 -7.51 0.94
N GLY A 30 12.80 -7.28 -0.05
CA GLY A 30 12.33 -8.32 -0.97
C GLY A 30 11.24 -9.22 -0.39
N GLN A 31 10.76 -8.98 0.83
CA GLN A 31 9.72 -9.79 1.45
C GLN A 31 8.33 -9.19 1.34
N LEU A 32 7.35 -10.08 1.21
CA LEU A 32 5.92 -9.79 1.30
C LEU A 32 5.39 -10.20 2.67
N LEU A 33 4.79 -9.27 3.41
CA LEU A 33 3.98 -9.56 4.59
C LEU A 33 2.50 -9.56 4.21
N ARG A 34 1.86 -10.71 4.28
CA ARG A 34 0.41 -10.85 4.09
C ARG A 34 -0.29 -10.87 5.43
N VAL A 35 -1.16 -9.89 5.66
CA VAL A 35 -1.97 -9.81 6.88
C VAL A 35 -3.33 -10.47 6.62
N ARG A 36 -3.61 -11.54 7.35
CA ARG A 36 -4.87 -12.29 7.29
C ARG A 36 -5.70 -12.09 8.54
N GLY A 37 -6.99 -12.34 8.45
CA GLY A 37 -7.92 -12.27 9.59
C GLY A 37 -9.34 -12.01 9.14
N ALA A 38 -10.30 -12.27 10.01
CA ALA A 38 -11.71 -12.01 9.78
C ALA A 38 -11.99 -10.50 9.62
N ASN A 39 -13.17 -10.15 9.13
CA ASN A 39 -13.61 -8.76 9.13
C ASN A 39 -13.72 -8.25 10.58
N GLY A 40 -13.15 -7.07 10.83
CA GLY A 40 -13.10 -6.49 12.18
C GLY A 40 -11.98 -7.01 13.08
N ALA A 41 -11.08 -7.89 12.61
CA ALA A 41 -9.93 -8.38 13.38
C ALA A 41 -8.84 -7.31 13.61
N GLY A 42 -8.88 -6.19 12.91
CA GLY A 42 -7.89 -5.11 13.10
C GLY A 42 -6.91 -4.94 11.96
N LYS A 43 -7.09 -5.62 10.79
CA LYS A 43 -6.17 -5.53 9.64
C LYS A 43 -5.88 -4.08 9.23
N THR A 44 -6.91 -3.28 8.94
CA THR A 44 -6.75 -1.86 8.59
C THR A 44 -6.11 -1.05 9.72
N SER A 45 -6.39 -1.38 11.00
CA SER A 45 -5.76 -0.72 12.15
C SER A 45 -4.26 -1.02 12.17
N LEU A 46 -3.86 -2.27 11.96
CA LEU A 46 -2.45 -2.64 11.83
C LEU A 46 -1.78 -1.88 10.68
N LEU A 47 -2.36 -1.88 9.47
CA LEU A 47 -1.78 -1.14 8.34
C LEU A 47 -1.61 0.36 8.66
N ARG A 48 -2.58 0.97 9.34
CA ARG A 48 -2.48 2.37 9.78
C ARG A 48 -1.37 2.60 10.80
N MET A 49 -1.13 1.65 11.70
CA MET A 49 0.02 1.70 12.63
C MET A 49 1.34 1.66 11.88
N LEU A 50 1.46 0.75 10.90
CA LEU A 50 2.65 0.65 10.05
C LEU A 50 2.90 1.90 9.18
N CYS A 51 1.86 2.70 8.95
CA CYS A 51 1.95 4.00 8.27
C CYS A 51 2.20 5.17 9.24
N GLY A 52 2.23 4.94 10.56
CA GLY A 52 2.30 6.00 11.56
C GLY A 52 1.02 6.85 11.68
N LEU A 53 -0.10 6.39 11.11
CA LEU A 53 -1.41 7.05 11.14
C LEU A 53 -2.24 6.68 12.37
N LEU A 54 -1.84 5.63 13.08
CA LEU A 54 -2.45 5.17 14.32
C LEU A 54 -1.34 4.75 15.28
N LEU A 55 -1.43 5.17 16.53
CA LEU A 55 -0.51 4.70 17.57
C LEU A 55 -0.96 3.34 18.11
N PRO A 56 -0.04 2.40 18.35
CA PRO A 56 -0.37 1.16 19.06
C PRO A 56 -0.75 1.46 20.51
N THR A 57 -1.56 0.58 21.11
CA THR A 57 -1.87 0.63 22.56
C THR A 57 -0.69 0.17 23.41
N ASP A 58 0.13 -0.73 22.86
CA ASP A 58 1.38 -1.20 23.45
C ASP A 58 2.32 -1.66 22.32
N GLY A 59 3.62 -1.73 22.61
CA GLY A 59 4.65 -2.06 21.64
C GLY A 59 5.00 -0.89 20.70
N GLN A 60 5.77 -1.18 19.67
CA GLN A 60 6.23 -0.17 18.72
C GLN A 60 6.46 -0.72 17.32
N VAL A 61 6.40 0.16 16.32
CA VAL A 61 6.85 -0.13 14.95
C VAL A 61 8.22 0.50 14.75
N LEU A 62 9.17 -0.29 14.24
CA LEU A 62 10.48 0.19 13.87
C LEU A 62 10.62 0.19 12.34
N TRP A 63 11.10 1.29 11.79
CA TRP A 63 11.52 1.41 10.40
C TRP A 63 13.02 1.64 10.34
N GLN A 64 13.76 0.75 9.67
CA GLN A 64 15.23 0.81 9.58
C GLN A 64 15.91 0.86 10.96
N GLY A 65 15.37 0.11 11.93
CA GLY A 65 15.91 0.00 13.29
C GLY A 65 15.59 1.16 14.23
N ALA A 66 14.85 2.19 13.81
CA ALA A 66 14.44 3.29 14.67
C ALA A 66 12.91 3.38 14.78
N PRO A 67 12.37 3.84 15.94
CA PRO A 67 10.93 3.98 16.13
C PRO A 67 10.30 4.87 15.05
N LEU A 68 9.24 4.36 14.41
CA LEU A 68 8.55 5.03 13.32
C LEU A 68 7.98 6.39 13.74
N ALA A 69 7.59 6.53 15.01
CA ALA A 69 7.09 7.77 15.58
C ALA A 69 8.12 8.92 15.50
N THR A 70 9.42 8.61 15.48
CA THR A 70 10.52 9.60 15.41
C THR A 70 10.96 9.91 13.98
N GLN A 71 10.43 9.21 12.97
CA GLN A 71 10.88 9.29 11.57
C GLN A 71 9.78 9.72 10.59
N ARG A 72 8.77 10.47 11.03
CA ARG A 72 7.58 10.79 10.21
C ARG A 72 7.90 11.45 8.88
N GLU A 73 8.84 12.38 8.84
CA GLU A 73 9.24 13.08 7.59
C GLU A 73 9.89 12.10 6.61
N LYS A 74 10.84 11.30 7.08
CA LYS A 74 11.52 10.29 6.26
C LYS A 74 10.55 9.22 5.77
N LEU A 75 9.63 8.79 6.62
CA LEU A 75 8.61 7.81 6.25
C LEU A 75 7.74 8.31 5.09
N GLY A 76 7.46 9.61 5.01
CA GLY A 76 6.66 10.19 3.93
C GLY A 76 7.26 9.99 2.54
N SER A 77 8.59 9.94 2.41
CA SER A 77 9.30 9.64 1.17
C SER A 77 9.49 8.14 0.91
N ASP A 78 9.60 7.35 2.00
CA ASP A 78 9.91 5.93 1.96
C ASP A 78 8.65 5.05 1.79
N LEU A 79 7.46 5.59 2.02
CA LEU A 79 6.21 4.84 2.11
C LEU A 79 5.20 5.22 1.02
N VAL A 80 4.59 4.21 0.41
CA VAL A 80 3.33 4.36 -0.31
C VAL A 80 2.23 3.61 0.43
N TYR A 81 1.23 4.33 0.90
CA TYR A 81 0.02 3.74 1.48
C TYR A 81 -1.17 3.87 0.52
N LEU A 82 -1.82 2.75 0.23
CA LEU A 82 -3.09 2.69 -0.49
C LEU A 82 -4.13 2.01 0.40
N GLY A 83 -5.03 2.80 0.94
CA GLY A 83 -6.11 2.32 1.79
C GLY A 83 -7.21 1.62 1.00
N HIS A 84 -8.23 1.16 1.73
CA HIS A 84 -9.40 0.49 1.15
C HIS A 84 -10.16 1.40 0.16
N ALA A 85 -10.35 2.68 0.49
CA ALA A 85 -10.91 3.67 -0.43
C ALA A 85 -9.85 4.16 -1.42
N ALA A 86 -10.25 4.41 -2.66
CA ALA A 86 -9.36 4.89 -3.71
C ALA A 86 -8.79 6.31 -3.45
N ALA A 87 -9.36 7.05 -2.51
CA ALA A 87 -8.93 8.39 -2.08
C ALA A 87 -8.72 9.38 -3.26
N LEU A 88 -9.59 9.33 -4.26
CA LEU A 88 -9.58 10.24 -5.41
C LEU A 88 -10.46 11.46 -5.12
N LYS A 89 -10.03 12.63 -5.59
CA LYS A 89 -10.84 13.83 -5.67
C LYS A 89 -11.81 13.68 -6.86
N ASP A 90 -13.10 13.73 -6.59
CA ASP A 90 -14.16 13.42 -7.55
C ASP A 90 -14.20 14.35 -8.77
N GLU A 91 -13.83 15.61 -8.59
CA GLU A 91 -13.81 16.63 -9.65
C GLU A 91 -12.58 16.52 -10.56
N LEU A 92 -11.50 15.89 -10.09
CA LEU A 92 -10.27 15.70 -10.84
C LEU A 92 -10.32 14.43 -11.67
N SER A 93 -9.66 14.45 -12.82
CA SER A 93 -9.41 13.28 -13.65
C SER A 93 -8.35 12.34 -13.04
N PRO A 94 -8.22 11.08 -13.51
CA PRO A 94 -7.14 10.18 -13.10
C PRO A 94 -5.74 10.79 -13.20
N ILE A 95 -5.44 11.50 -14.28
CA ILE A 95 -4.11 12.07 -14.48
C ILE A 95 -3.82 13.20 -13.48
N GLU A 96 -4.82 14.03 -13.15
CA GLU A 96 -4.69 15.08 -12.14
C GLU A 96 -4.58 14.49 -10.73
N ASN A 97 -5.43 13.52 -10.38
CA ASN A 97 -5.34 12.80 -9.10
C ASN A 97 -3.98 12.11 -8.93
N LEU A 98 -3.45 11.51 -9.99
CA LEU A 98 -2.15 10.84 -9.95
C LEU A 98 -1.01 11.85 -9.76
N ALA A 99 -1.07 12.99 -10.46
CA ALA A 99 -0.09 14.07 -10.30
C ALA A 99 -0.10 14.64 -8.87
N ASP A 100 -1.29 14.90 -8.32
CA ASP A 100 -1.44 15.37 -6.93
C ASP A 100 -0.89 14.35 -5.92
N ALA A 101 -1.24 13.07 -6.08
CA ALA A 101 -0.77 12.01 -5.20
C ALA A 101 0.76 11.83 -5.23
N CYS A 102 1.37 11.98 -6.41
CA CYS A 102 2.82 11.95 -6.56
C CYS A 102 3.49 13.19 -5.96
N ALA A 103 2.89 14.38 -6.14
CA ALA A 103 3.41 15.63 -5.58
C ALA A 103 3.42 15.61 -4.05
N LEU A 104 2.39 15.05 -3.40
CA LEU A 104 2.34 14.83 -1.95
C LEU A 104 3.45 13.89 -1.46
N GLY A 105 3.91 12.96 -2.28
CA GLY A 105 5.07 12.10 -2.04
C GLY A 105 6.40 12.71 -2.47
N GLY A 106 6.45 14.02 -2.76
CA GLY A 106 7.67 14.73 -3.16
C GLY A 106 8.12 14.48 -4.61
N ARG A 107 7.31 13.81 -5.44
CA ARG A 107 7.63 13.47 -6.82
C ARG A 107 6.72 14.24 -7.80
N LYS A 108 7.32 14.76 -8.87
CA LYS A 108 6.58 15.37 -9.99
C LYS A 108 6.83 14.53 -11.25
N PRO A 109 5.96 13.56 -11.57
CA PRO A 109 6.12 12.76 -12.78
C PRO A 109 5.93 13.64 -14.02
N LEU A 110 6.63 13.29 -15.11
CA LEU A 110 6.34 13.86 -16.41
C LEU A 110 4.93 13.43 -16.86
N ALA A 111 4.26 14.29 -17.64
CA ALA A 111 2.91 13.99 -18.14
C ALA A 111 2.85 12.67 -18.93
N ALA A 112 3.91 12.34 -19.68
CA ALA A 112 4.04 11.09 -20.42
C ALA A 112 4.14 9.87 -19.48
N GLU A 113 4.88 9.97 -18.36
CA GLU A 113 4.99 8.90 -17.35
C GLU A 113 3.65 8.64 -16.68
N ALA A 114 2.94 9.70 -16.27
CA ALA A 114 1.62 9.60 -15.67
C ALA A 114 0.60 8.96 -16.63
N LEU A 115 0.62 9.36 -17.91
CA LEU A 115 -0.23 8.80 -18.94
C LEU A 115 0.06 7.30 -19.14
N ALA A 116 1.33 6.93 -19.27
CA ALA A 116 1.75 5.54 -19.45
C ALA A 116 1.34 4.66 -18.24
N ALA A 117 1.50 5.15 -17.01
CA ALA A 117 1.08 4.45 -15.80
C ALA A 117 -0.43 4.18 -15.78
N LEU A 118 -1.26 5.17 -16.16
CA LEU A 118 -2.71 5.02 -16.23
C LEU A 118 -3.13 4.05 -17.34
N GLN A 119 -2.48 4.10 -18.50
CA GLN A 119 -2.78 3.19 -19.62
C GLN A 119 -2.40 1.75 -19.26
N ALA A 120 -1.25 1.54 -18.61
CA ALA A 120 -0.84 0.23 -18.11
C ALA A 120 -1.82 -0.31 -17.05
N ALA A 121 -2.41 0.56 -16.23
CA ALA A 121 -3.48 0.21 -15.29
C ALA A 121 -4.85 -0.04 -15.97
N GLY A 122 -4.94 0.01 -17.32
CA GLY A 122 -6.15 -0.25 -18.07
C GLY A 122 -7.15 0.92 -18.10
N LEU A 123 -6.66 2.17 -18.01
CA LEU A 123 -7.48 3.39 -18.06
C LEU A 123 -7.38 4.13 -19.39
N LYS A 124 -6.90 3.44 -20.44
CA LYS A 124 -6.83 4.03 -21.78
C LYS A 124 -8.18 4.59 -22.24
N GLY A 125 -8.21 5.88 -22.61
CA GLY A 125 -9.42 6.61 -22.99
C GLY A 125 -10.21 7.21 -21.81
N HIS A 126 -9.80 6.97 -20.55
CA HIS A 126 -10.42 7.51 -19.36
C HIS A 126 -9.49 8.43 -18.54
N GLU A 127 -8.27 8.69 -19.01
CA GLU A 127 -7.22 9.39 -18.26
C GLU A 127 -7.62 10.82 -17.86
N ARG A 128 -8.52 11.43 -18.65
CA ARG A 128 -9.03 12.80 -18.45
C ARG A 128 -10.51 12.87 -18.06
N THR A 129 -11.15 11.73 -17.82
CA THR A 129 -12.54 11.66 -17.36
C THR A 129 -12.61 12.00 -15.88
N PRO A 130 -13.45 12.93 -15.41
CA PRO A 130 -13.58 13.22 -13.96
C PRO A 130 -13.87 11.95 -13.16
N ALA A 131 -13.20 11.79 -12.00
CA ALA A 131 -13.25 10.57 -11.20
C ALA A 131 -14.67 10.17 -10.76
N ARG A 132 -15.58 11.13 -10.57
CA ARG A 132 -17.00 10.87 -10.29
C ARG A 132 -17.74 10.07 -11.38
N ARG A 133 -17.23 10.08 -12.61
CA ARG A 133 -17.83 9.35 -13.76
C ARG A 133 -17.22 7.98 -13.98
N LEU A 134 -16.18 7.64 -13.22
CA LEU A 134 -15.50 6.36 -13.31
C LEU A 134 -16.25 5.27 -12.53
N SER A 135 -16.23 4.04 -13.05
CA SER A 135 -16.66 2.86 -12.30
C SER A 135 -15.78 2.64 -11.07
N GLN A 136 -16.26 1.84 -10.11
CA GLN A 136 -15.48 1.50 -8.91
C GLN A 136 -14.13 0.85 -9.28
N GLY A 137 -14.11 -0.07 -10.24
CA GLY A 137 -12.88 -0.70 -10.72
C GLY A 137 -11.93 0.30 -11.40
N GLN A 138 -12.45 1.25 -12.20
CA GLN A 138 -11.63 2.31 -12.80
C GLN A 138 -11.06 3.25 -11.75
N ARG A 139 -11.83 3.62 -10.73
CA ARG A 139 -11.36 4.41 -9.59
C ARG A 139 -10.24 3.66 -8.85
N ARG A 140 -10.40 2.36 -8.60
CA ARG A 140 -9.38 1.54 -7.94
C ARG A 140 -8.09 1.49 -8.76
N ARG A 141 -8.19 1.22 -10.07
CA ARG A 141 -7.04 1.21 -10.99
C ARG A 141 -6.34 2.56 -11.07
N SER A 142 -7.10 3.67 -11.04
CA SER A 142 -6.53 5.02 -10.99
C SER A 142 -5.66 5.25 -9.74
N ALA A 143 -6.13 4.83 -8.57
CA ALA A 143 -5.35 4.94 -7.33
C ALA A 143 -4.10 4.04 -7.37
N LEU A 144 -4.23 2.81 -7.88
CA LEU A 144 -3.14 1.84 -7.99
C LEU A 144 -2.06 2.25 -8.99
N ALA A 145 -2.40 3.06 -10.01
CA ALA A 145 -1.43 3.56 -11.00
C ALA A 145 -0.25 4.31 -10.35
N ARG A 146 -0.45 4.88 -9.14
CA ARG A 146 0.61 5.52 -8.35
C ARG A 146 1.78 4.56 -8.07
N LEU A 147 1.53 3.27 -7.89
CA LEU A 147 2.56 2.28 -7.62
C LEU A 147 3.59 2.19 -8.75
N ALA A 148 3.15 2.30 -10.01
CA ALA A 148 4.06 2.30 -11.16
C ALA A 148 5.05 3.47 -11.13
N LEU A 149 4.65 4.60 -10.54
CA LEU A 149 5.47 5.81 -10.39
C LEU A 149 6.22 5.87 -9.06
N SER A 150 6.05 4.91 -8.17
CA SER A 150 6.60 4.95 -6.81
C SER A 150 7.53 3.76 -6.52
N GLN A 151 8.18 3.22 -7.54
CA GLN A 151 9.10 2.08 -7.40
C GLN A 151 10.33 2.37 -6.52
N SER A 152 10.69 3.64 -6.37
CA SER A 152 11.80 4.07 -5.49
C SER A 152 11.43 4.13 -4.01
N ALA A 153 10.13 4.15 -3.65
CA ALA A 153 9.71 4.11 -2.26
C ALA A 153 9.86 2.67 -1.74
N PRO A 154 10.73 2.40 -0.75
CA PRO A 154 11.06 1.03 -0.35
C PRO A 154 9.95 0.27 0.35
N LEU A 155 8.89 0.93 0.83
CA LEU A 155 7.80 0.31 1.59
C LEU A 155 6.44 0.60 0.94
N TRP A 156 5.73 -0.46 0.55
CA TRP A 156 4.34 -0.37 0.10
C TRP A 156 3.41 -1.03 1.11
N ILE A 157 2.37 -0.31 1.54
CA ILE A 157 1.33 -0.80 2.43
C ILE A 157 -0.01 -0.69 1.70
N LEU A 158 -0.65 -1.83 1.44
CA LEU A 158 -1.79 -1.95 0.54
C LEU A 158 -2.98 -2.62 1.25
N ASP A 159 -4.08 -1.90 1.39
CA ASP A 159 -5.29 -2.44 2.02
C ASP A 159 -6.25 -2.98 0.95
N GLU A 160 -6.40 -4.31 0.88
CA GLU A 160 -7.23 -5.04 -0.09
C GLU A 160 -6.99 -4.59 -1.55
N PRO A 161 -5.74 -4.58 -2.06
CA PRO A 161 -5.41 -3.93 -3.33
C PRO A 161 -6.07 -4.57 -4.54
N PHE A 162 -6.42 -5.86 -4.47
CA PHE A 162 -7.00 -6.65 -5.57
C PHE A 162 -8.53 -6.57 -5.66
N ASN A 163 -9.19 -5.95 -4.69
CA ASN A 163 -10.64 -5.83 -4.69
C ASN A 163 -11.13 -5.00 -5.89
N ALA A 164 -12.20 -5.48 -6.53
CA ALA A 164 -12.85 -4.86 -7.69
C ALA A 164 -11.97 -4.74 -8.95
N LEU A 165 -10.92 -5.55 -9.05
CA LEU A 165 -10.07 -5.65 -10.25
C LEU A 165 -10.51 -6.83 -11.13
N ASP A 166 -10.44 -6.66 -12.44
CA ASP A 166 -10.53 -7.74 -13.42
C ASP A 166 -9.22 -8.52 -13.53
N ALA A 167 -9.22 -9.62 -14.29
CA ALA A 167 -8.04 -10.49 -14.43
C ALA A 167 -6.82 -9.76 -15.01
N ALA A 168 -7.01 -8.84 -15.96
CA ALA A 168 -5.92 -8.07 -16.55
C ALA A 168 -5.29 -7.10 -15.56
N ALA A 169 -6.11 -6.38 -14.78
CA ALA A 169 -5.64 -5.47 -13.74
C ALA A 169 -4.97 -6.24 -12.58
N ASN A 170 -5.48 -7.43 -12.24
CA ASN A 170 -4.84 -8.32 -11.25
C ASN A 170 -3.44 -8.74 -11.72
N ALA A 171 -3.29 -9.20 -12.96
CA ALA A 171 -2.00 -9.60 -13.52
C ALA A 171 -1.01 -8.43 -13.57
N TRP A 172 -1.48 -7.24 -13.98
CA TRP A 172 -0.68 -6.01 -13.98
C TRP A 172 -0.19 -5.64 -12.56
N LEU A 173 -1.08 -5.63 -11.57
CA LEU A 173 -0.73 -5.31 -10.19
C LEU A 173 0.23 -6.33 -9.58
N THR A 174 0.00 -7.62 -9.85
CA THR A 174 0.90 -8.71 -9.44
C THR A 174 2.31 -8.48 -9.98
N GLY A 175 2.45 -8.19 -11.28
CA GLY A 175 3.76 -7.90 -11.90
C GLY A 175 4.47 -6.67 -11.29
N LEU A 176 3.71 -5.62 -10.93
CA LEU A 176 4.27 -4.46 -10.22
C LEU A 176 4.82 -4.83 -8.84
N ILE A 177 4.06 -5.60 -8.06
CA ILE A 177 4.45 -6.07 -6.72
C ILE A 177 5.70 -6.95 -6.83
N GLU A 178 5.71 -7.91 -7.75
CA GLU A 178 6.86 -8.78 -7.97
C GLU A 178 8.12 -8.02 -8.36
N THR A 179 7.99 -7.02 -9.24
CA THR A 179 9.09 -6.15 -9.64
C THR A 179 9.63 -5.35 -8.45
N HIS A 180 8.74 -4.81 -7.63
CA HIS A 180 9.11 -4.07 -6.42
C HIS A 180 9.86 -4.96 -5.42
N LEU A 181 9.39 -6.18 -5.18
CA LEU A 181 10.04 -7.16 -4.31
C LEU A 181 11.42 -7.58 -4.84
N LYS A 182 11.54 -7.83 -6.17
CA LYS A 182 12.83 -8.14 -6.82
C LYS A 182 13.85 -7.01 -6.67
N ASN A 183 13.39 -5.77 -6.60
CA ASN A 183 14.22 -4.58 -6.37
C ASN A 183 14.44 -4.28 -4.87
N ALA A 184 14.33 -5.31 -4.02
CA ALA A 184 14.52 -5.21 -2.57
C ALA A 184 13.51 -4.28 -1.86
N GLY A 185 12.36 -4.01 -2.46
CA GLY A 185 11.23 -3.36 -1.80
C GLY A 185 10.55 -4.28 -0.77
N ILE A 186 9.80 -3.69 0.14
CA ILE A 186 8.96 -4.39 1.11
C ILE A 186 7.51 -4.12 0.76
N VAL A 187 6.67 -5.17 0.78
CA VAL A 187 5.23 -5.04 0.59
C VAL A 187 4.51 -5.62 1.80
N VAL A 188 3.61 -4.84 2.38
CA VAL A 188 2.62 -5.31 3.36
C VAL A 188 1.24 -5.17 2.74
N LEU A 189 0.47 -6.25 2.73
CA LEU A 189 -0.89 -6.17 2.20
C LEU A 189 -1.88 -7.03 2.97
N THR A 190 -3.15 -6.60 2.89
CA THR A 190 -4.29 -7.42 3.29
C THR A 190 -4.92 -8.04 2.06
N SER A 191 -5.39 -9.27 2.15
CA SER A 191 -6.18 -9.91 1.11
C SER A 191 -7.00 -11.06 1.68
N HIS A 192 -8.24 -11.20 1.19
CA HIS A 192 -9.09 -12.37 1.43
C HIS A 192 -8.91 -13.46 0.37
N GLN A 193 -8.24 -13.16 -0.74
CA GLN A 193 -8.02 -14.09 -1.86
C GLN A 193 -6.61 -14.64 -1.82
N ASP A 194 -6.44 -15.88 -2.26
CA ASP A 194 -5.12 -16.41 -2.56
C ASP A 194 -4.61 -15.76 -3.85
N MET A 195 -3.43 -15.15 -3.75
CA MET A 195 -2.83 -14.43 -4.86
C MET A 195 -1.60 -15.16 -5.36
N PRO A 196 -1.47 -15.38 -6.66
CA PRO A 196 -0.28 -15.98 -7.24
C PRO A 196 0.84 -14.92 -7.37
N ILE A 197 1.31 -14.36 -6.25
CA ILE A 197 2.50 -13.49 -6.26
C ILE A 197 3.71 -14.41 -6.16
N ALA A 198 4.53 -14.47 -7.20
CA ALA A 198 5.79 -15.19 -7.19
C ALA A 198 6.80 -14.40 -6.38
N THR A 199 6.93 -14.72 -5.10
CA THR A 199 7.94 -14.14 -4.21
C THR A 199 8.82 -15.23 -3.64
N LEU A 200 10.11 -14.92 -3.46
CA LEU A 200 11.07 -15.81 -2.82
C LEU A 200 10.81 -15.95 -1.31
N SER A 201 10.11 -14.99 -0.70
CA SER A 201 9.84 -14.99 0.74
C SER A 201 8.53 -14.26 1.05
N GLN A 202 7.53 -15.02 1.50
CA GLN A 202 6.27 -14.54 2.01
C GLN A 202 6.15 -14.88 3.49
N LEU A 203 5.73 -13.90 4.27
CA LEU A 203 5.35 -14.05 5.67
C LEU A 203 3.83 -13.91 5.78
N ASP A 204 3.17 -14.83 6.45
CA ASP A 204 1.75 -14.75 6.77
C ASP A 204 1.57 -14.36 8.23
N LEU A 205 0.84 -13.28 8.49
CA LEU A 205 0.48 -12.78 9.80
C LEU A 205 -1.03 -12.91 9.98
N ALA A 206 -1.43 -13.72 10.95
CA ALA A 206 -2.86 -13.91 11.30
C ALA A 206 -3.24 -13.02 12.48
N LEU A 207 -4.40 -12.32 12.37
CA LEU A 207 -5.05 -11.54 13.43
C LEU A 207 -6.31 -12.23 13.92
#